data_d1d7d3012a139d78d6ddbaecb2a06ca6
#
_entry.id   d1d7d3012a139d78d6ddbaecb2a06ca6
#
_cell.length_a   1.000
_cell.length_b   1.000
_cell.length_c   1.000
_cell.angle_alpha   90.00
_cell.angle_beta   90.00
_cell.angle_gamma   90.00
#
_symmetry.space_group_name_H-M   'P 1'
#
loop_
_entity.id
_entity.type
_entity.pdbx_description
1 polymer ?
#
loop_
_entity_poly.entity_id
_entity_poly.type
_entity_poly.pdbx_seq_one_letter_code
_entity_poly.pdbx_strand_id
1 'polypeptide(L)'
;VAVDDDEIIGWAAYFQFVTPAIYYGTVEDSVYISPAAQGKGVGSELLDALMDIAADDPYIETMITYIVDTNAGSIALHKKFGFKETGCMPNIHTKDGVRLGLVHLQRDFQH
;
A
#
# COMPACT_ATOMS: atom_id res chain seq x y z
N VAL A 1 6.51 6.09 -10.69
CA VAL A 1 6.69 4.78 -11.35
C VAL A 1 8.15 4.35 -11.27
N ALA A 2 8.38 3.07 -11.32
CA ALA A 2 9.71 2.49 -11.47
C ALA A 2 9.91 2.07 -12.93
N VAL A 3 11.07 2.39 -13.49
CA VAL A 3 11.39 2.16 -14.90
C VAL A 3 12.71 1.42 -15.01
N ASP A 4 12.77 0.43 -15.89
CA ASP A 4 13.98 -0.29 -16.26
C ASP A 4 13.99 -0.51 -17.76
N ASP A 5 15.08 -0.08 -18.43
CA ASP A 5 15.22 -0.13 -19.91
C ASP A 5 14.00 0.45 -20.65
N ASP A 6 13.53 1.63 -20.22
CA ASP A 6 12.36 2.33 -20.77
C ASP A 6 11.02 1.59 -20.57
N GLU A 7 11.00 0.53 -19.78
CA GLU A 7 9.80 -0.23 -19.47
C GLU A 7 9.35 0.06 -18.04
N ILE A 8 8.03 0.31 -17.84
CA ILE A 8 7.47 0.50 -16.51
C ILE A 8 7.38 -0.86 -15.82
N ILE A 9 8.14 -1.03 -14.74
CA ILE A 9 8.19 -2.27 -13.96
C ILE A 9 7.40 -2.23 -12.67
N GLY A 10 6.87 -1.08 -12.31
CA GLY A 10 6.04 -0.95 -11.12
C GLY A 10 5.54 0.46 -10.92
N TRP A 11 4.55 0.60 -10.04
CA TRP A 11 4.03 1.90 -9.63
C TRP A 11 3.47 1.82 -8.21
N ALA A 12 3.42 2.98 -7.57
CA ALA A 12 2.73 3.17 -6.32
C ALA A 12 1.90 4.44 -6.39
N ALA A 13 0.76 4.46 -5.75
CA ALA A 13 -0.13 5.60 -5.73
C ALA A 13 -0.94 5.62 -4.44
N TYR A 14 -1.45 6.80 -4.08
CA TYR A 14 -2.49 6.88 -3.06
C TYR A 14 -3.65 7.71 -3.59
N PHE A 15 -4.82 7.48 -3.04
CA PHE A 15 -6.05 8.15 -3.45
C PHE A 15 -7.00 8.30 -2.27
N GLN A 16 -7.98 9.20 -2.43
CA GLN A 16 -8.97 9.46 -1.38
C GLN A 16 -9.67 8.17 -0.96
N PHE A 17 -9.74 7.91 0.35
CA PHE A 17 -10.33 6.68 0.87
C PHE A 17 -11.83 6.60 0.56
N VAL A 18 -12.58 7.65 0.94
CA VAL A 18 -14.01 7.76 0.65
C VAL A 18 -14.36 9.23 0.39
N THR A 19 -15.50 9.46 -0.26
CA THR A 19 -15.92 10.82 -0.67
C THR A 19 -16.46 11.73 0.43
N PRO A 20 -17.10 11.28 1.54
CA PRO A 20 -17.56 12.19 2.58
C PRO A 20 -16.43 13.02 3.19
N ALA A 21 -16.70 14.30 3.43
CA ALA A 21 -15.70 15.26 3.92
C ALA A 21 -15.09 14.87 5.27
N ILE A 22 -15.77 14.08 6.08
CA ILE A 22 -15.23 13.62 7.37
C ILE A 22 -14.00 12.73 7.23
N TYR A 23 -13.77 12.19 6.02
CA TYR A 23 -12.59 11.36 5.72
C TYR A 23 -11.49 12.13 5.00
N TYR A 24 -11.57 13.46 4.93
CA TYR A 24 -10.47 14.25 4.37
C TYR A 24 -9.21 13.99 5.18
N GLY A 25 -8.10 13.80 4.47
CA GLY A 25 -6.84 13.46 5.08
C GLY A 25 -6.59 11.96 5.19
N THR A 26 -7.58 11.12 4.90
CA THR A 26 -7.41 9.67 4.84
C THR A 26 -7.31 9.23 3.40
N VAL A 27 -6.21 8.55 3.07
CA VAL A 27 -5.95 8.03 1.72
C VAL A 27 -5.65 6.54 1.79
N GLU A 28 -5.87 5.87 0.67
CA GLU A 28 -5.53 4.45 0.51
C GLU A 28 -4.40 4.32 -0.48
N ASP A 29 -3.38 3.50 -0.18
CA ASP A 29 -2.30 3.24 -1.12
C ASP A 29 -2.54 2.01 -1.97
N SER A 30 -1.84 1.97 -3.09
CA SER A 30 -1.78 0.80 -3.95
C SER A 30 -0.38 0.71 -4.56
N VAL A 31 0.20 -0.48 -4.55
CA VAL A 31 1.55 -0.74 -5.08
C VAL A 31 1.48 -1.91 -6.03
N TYR A 32 2.03 -1.73 -7.22
CA TYR A 32 2.15 -2.78 -8.23
C TYR A 32 3.60 -2.94 -8.67
N ILE A 33 4.05 -4.17 -8.77
CA ILE A 33 5.37 -4.51 -9.29
C ILE A 33 5.20 -5.63 -10.32
N SER A 34 5.78 -5.45 -11.51
CA SER A 34 5.70 -6.48 -12.54
C SER A 34 6.35 -7.78 -12.04
N PRO A 35 5.85 -8.96 -12.46
CA PRO A 35 6.38 -10.22 -11.96
C PRO A 35 7.90 -10.38 -12.16
N ALA A 36 8.44 -9.90 -13.28
CA ALA A 36 9.87 -9.97 -13.56
C ALA A 36 10.71 -9.08 -12.64
N ALA A 37 10.13 -8.06 -12.03
CA ALA A 37 10.82 -7.11 -11.16
C ALA A 37 10.67 -7.42 -9.67
N GLN A 38 9.88 -8.42 -9.31
CA GLN A 38 9.68 -8.79 -7.91
C GLN A 38 10.96 -9.33 -7.29
N GLY A 39 11.15 -9.06 -6.00
CA GLY A 39 12.33 -9.50 -5.25
C GLY A 39 13.59 -8.68 -5.50
N LYS A 40 13.50 -7.54 -6.22
CA LYS A 40 14.64 -6.68 -6.55
C LYS A 40 14.65 -5.34 -5.83
N GLY A 41 13.84 -5.19 -4.78
CA GLY A 41 13.78 -3.96 -3.99
C GLY A 41 12.95 -2.84 -4.61
N VAL A 42 12.26 -3.08 -5.72
CA VAL A 42 11.44 -2.07 -6.42
C VAL A 42 10.29 -1.59 -5.54
N GLY A 43 9.63 -2.51 -4.83
CA GLY A 43 8.54 -2.14 -3.92
C GLY A 43 9.00 -1.21 -2.80
N SER A 44 10.17 -1.47 -2.25
CA SER A 44 10.77 -0.64 -1.21
C SER A 44 11.09 0.76 -1.72
N GLU A 45 11.65 0.88 -2.92
CA GLU A 45 11.95 2.18 -3.55
C GLU A 45 10.68 2.96 -3.85
N LEU A 46 9.66 2.29 -4.39
CA LEU A 46 8.38 2.93 -4.70
C LEU A 46 7.67 3.41 -3.45
N LEU A 47 7.60 2.59 -2.42
CA LEU A 47 6.91 2.95 -1.19
C LEU A 47 7.66 4.05 -0.44
N ASP A 48 9.00 4.01 -0.44
CA ASP A 48 9.81 5.08 0.13
C ASP A 48 9.50 6.44 -0.53
N ALA A 49 9.49 6.48 -1.86
CA ALA A 49 9.15 7.69 -2.60
C ALA A 49 7.71 8.15 -2.31
N LEU A 50 6.77 7.24 -2.26
CA LEU A 50 5.37 7.56 -1.96
C LEU A 50 5.21 8.13 -0.55
N MET A 51 5.91 7.57 0.42
CA MET A 51 5.88 8.06 1.81
C MET A 51 6.48 9.46 1.93
N ASP A 52 7.55 9.74 1.20
CA ASP A 52 8.13 11.09 1.16
C ASP A 52 7.14 12.11 0.61
N ILE A 53 6.44 11.78 -0.47
CA ILE A 53 5.42 12.65 -1.05
C ILE A 53 4.28 12.87 -0.06
N ALA A 54 3.80 11.81 0.57
CA ALA A 54 2.70 11.89 1.54
C ALA A 54 3.09 12.70 2.77
N ALA A 55 4.31 12.54 3.27
CA ALA A 55 4.79 13.28 4.44
C ALA A 55 4.90 14.79 4.19
N ASP A 56 5.12 15.18 2.94
CA ASP A 56 5.19 16.59 2.54
C ASP A 56 3.82 17.21 2.27
N ASP A 57 2.76 16.40 2.23
CA ASP A 57 1.42 16.89 1.96
C ASP A 57 0.68 17.14 3.30
N PRO A 58 0.43 18.41 3.67
CA PRO A 58 -0.19 18.70 4.97
C PRO A 58 -1.64 18.26 5.08
N TYR A 59 -2.27 17.91 3.97
CA TYR A 59 -3.65 17.40 3.97
C TYR A 59 -3.75 15.91 4.27
N ILE A 60 -2.64 15.17 4.22
CA ILE A 60 -2.63 13.74 4.49
C ILE A 60 -2.35 13.51 5.97
N GLU A 61 -3.31 12.94 6.66
CA GLU A 61 -3.21 12.61 8.08
C GLU A 61 -2.98 11.12 8.29
N THR A 62 -3.59 10.29 7.45
CA THR A 62 -3.59 8.84 7.62
C THR A 62 -3.59 8.14 6.27
N MET A 63 -2.78 7.12 6.14
CA MET A 63 -2.80 6.23 4.97
C MET A 63 -3.16 4.83 5.42
N ILE A 64 -4.10 4.22 4.71
CA ILE A 64 -4.50 2.83 4.95
C ILE A 64 -4.14 1.98 3.75
N THR A 65 -3.99 0.69 3.97
CA THR A 65 -3.83 -0.29 2.90
C THR A 65 -4.55 -1.59 3.25
N TYR A 66 -5.03 -2.27 2.21
CA TYR A 66 -5.63 -3.58 2.32
C TYR A 66 -4.76 -4.56 1.55
N ILE A 67 -4.31 -5.61 2.21
CA ILE A 67 -3.40 -6.59 1.62
C ILE A 67 -3.96 -7.99 1.84
N VAL A 68 -3.99 -8.78 0.78
CA VAL A 68 -4.39 -10.20 0.88
C VAL A 68 -3.48 -10.89 1.89
N ASP A 69 -4.06 -11.69 2.79
CA ASP A 69 -3.37 -12.28 3.94
C ASP A 69 -2.22 -13.21 3.57
N THR A 70 -2.22 -13.77 2.36
CA THR A 70 -1.12 -14.59 1.86
C THR A 70 0.06 -13.79 1.31
N ASN A 71 -0.10 -12.48 1.13
CA ASN A 71 0.95 -11.62 0.60
C ASN A 71 1.86 -11.12 1.73
N ALA A 72 2.63 -12.04 2.31
CA ALA A 72 3.51 -11.72 3.44
C ALA A 72 4.57 -10.67 3.08
N GLY A 73 5.04 -10.66 1.83
CA GLY A 73 6.02 -9.68 1.37
C GLY A 73 5.51 -8.25 1.42
N SER A 74 4.29 -8.02 0.93
CA SER A 74 3.68 -6.69 0.96
C SER A 74 3.35 -6.24 2.38
N ILE A 75 2.87 -7.15 3.23
CA ILE A 75 2.60 -6.87 4.63
C ILE A 75 3.88 -6.44 5.35
N ALA A 76 4.96 -7.19 5.17
CA ALA A 76 6.25 -6.88 5.78
C ALA A 76 6.82 -5.55 5.26
N LEU A 77 6.66 -5.29 3.95
CA LEU A 77 7.10 -4.05 3.33
C LEU A 77 6.39 -2.84 3.94
N HIS A 78 5.07 -2.89 4.07
CA HIS A 78 4.31 -1.80 4.68
C HIS A 78 4.67 -1.60 6.15
N LYS A 79 4.87 -2.68 6.90
CA LYS A 79 5.33 -2.58 8.30
C LYS A 79 6.70 -1.92 8.41
N LYS A 80 7.60 -2.18 7.49
CA LYS A 80 8.92 -1.53 7.42
C LYS A 80 8.78 -0.01 7.28
N PHE A 81 7.76 0.48 6.60
CA PHE A 81 7.51 1.91 6.41
C PHE A 81 6.54 2.50 7.45
N GLY A 82 6.36 1.84 8.58
CA GLY A 82 5.63 2.39 9.72
C GLY A 82 4.14 2.09 9.76
N PHE A 83 3.64 1.25 8.86
CA PHE A 83 2.26 0.80 8.93
C PHE A 83 2.08 -0.19 10.05
N LYS A 84 0.95 -0.12 10.74
CA LYS A 84 0.56 -1.04 11.80
C LYS A 84 -0.67 -1.81 11.37
N GLU A 85 -0.70 -3.10 11.68
CA GLU A 85 -1.87 -3.93 11.43
C GLU A 85 -2.99 -3.53 12.37
N THR A 86 -4.15 -3.16 11.80
CA THR A 86 -5.32 -2.71 12.57
C THR A 86 -6.47 -3.69 12.55
N GLY A 87 -6.42 -4.69 11.69
CA GLY A 87 -7.46 -5.71 11.61
C GLY A 87 -7.30 -6.62 10.43
N CYS A 88 -8.23 -7.59 10.34
CA CYS A 88 -8.28 -8.53 9.24
C CYS A 88 -9.73 -8.94 9.00
N MET A 89 -10.14 -8.95 7.73
CA MET A 89 -11.42 -9.55 7.33
C MET A 89 -11.12 -10.94 6.76
N PRO A 90 -11.39 -12.01 7.51
CA PRO A 90 -11.08 -13.35 7.02
C PRO A 90 -12.11 -13.81 5.99
N ASN A 91 -11.68 -14.65 5.06
CA ASN A 91 -12.56 -15.38 4.15
C ASN A 91 -13.48 -14.50 3.30
N ILE A 92 -13.03 -13.31 2.89
CA ILE A 92 -13.87 -12.40 2.08
C ILE A 92 -13.57 -12.44 0.59
N HIS A 93 -12.50 -13.12 0.19
CA HIS A 93 -12.06 -13.15 -1.20
C HIS A 93 -11.74 -14.59 -1.60
N THR A 94 -12.17 -14.99 -2.79
CA THR A 94 -11.87 -16.32 -3.33
C THR A 94 -11.00 -16.18 -4.56
N LYS A 95 -9.85 -16.86 -4.55
CA LYS A 95 -8.93 -16.91 -5.68
C LYS A 95 -8.51 -18.37 -5.90
N ASP A 96 -8.73 -18.88 -7.12
CA ASP A 96 -8.37 -20.25 -7.50
C ASP A 96 -8.95 -21.30 -6.53
N GLY A 97 -10.19 -21.08 -6.07
CA GLY A 97 -10.88 -21.98 -5.15
C GLY A 97 -10.46 -21.86 -3.69
N VAL A 98 -9.52 -20.96 -3.37
CA VAL A 98 -9.05 -20.73 -1.99
C VAL A 98 -9.67 -19.47 -1.42
N ARG A 99 -10.21 -19.56 -0.21
CA ARG A 99 -10.75 -18.40 0.52
C ARG A 99 -9.60 -17.66 1.18
N LEU A 100 -9.53 -16.35 0.92
CA LEU A 100 -8.47 -15.48 1.41
C LEU A 100 -9.07 -14.36 2.27
N GLY A 101 -8.26 -13.86 3.20
CA GLY A 101 -8.60 -12.71 4.02
C GLY A 101 -7.92 -11.44 3.54
N LEU A 102 -8.35 -10.31 4.09
CA LEU A 102 -7.79 -9.00 3.82
C LEU A 102 -7.24 -8.40 5.11
N VAL A 103 -5.93 -8.18 5.15
CA VAL A 103 -5.27 -7.54 6.29
C VAL A 103 -5.34 -6.03 6.11
N HIS A 104 -5.71 -5.33 7.16
CA HIS A 104 -5.77 -3.87 7.19
C HIS A 104 -4.56 -3.32 7.91
N LEU A 105 -3.85 -2.38 7.30
CA LEU A 105 -2.73 -1.69 7.91
C LEU A 105 -2.93 -0.18 7.79
N GLN A 106 -2.38 0.56 8.74
CA GLN A 106 -2.56 2.00 8.84
C GLN A 106 -1.28 2.67 9.29
N ARG A 107 -0.96 3.79 8.68
CA ARG A 107 0.10 4.69 9.10
C ARG A 107 -0.45 6.10 9.26
N ASP A 108 -0.19 6.74 10.40
CA ASP A 108 -0.52 8.13 10.64
C ASP A 108 0.69 9.01 10.29
N PHE A 109 0.42 10.21 9.78
CA PHE A 109 1.41 11.21 9.47
C PHE A 109 1.26 12.38 10.43
N GLN A 110 2.39 12.88 10.91
CA GLN A 110 2.44 14.07 11.79
C GLN A 110 3.01 15.24 11.01
N HIS A 111 2.33 16.37 11.10
CA HIS A 111 2.73 17.61 10.42
C HIS A 111 2.99 18.74 11.38
#